data_1ee9c12d0e88ce72bdcc22ce61e5c87b
#
_entry.id   1ee9c12d0e88ce72bdcc22ce61e5c87b
#
_cell.length_a   1.000
_cell.length_b   1.000
_cell.length_c   1.000
_cell.angle_alpha   90.00
_cell.angle_beta   90.00
_cell.angle_gamma   90.00
#
_symmetry.space_group_name_H-M   'P 1'
#
loop_
_entity.id
_entity.type
_entity.pdbx_description
1 polymer ?
#
loop_
_entity_poly.entity_id
_entity_poly.type
_entity_poly.pdbx_seq_one_letter_code
_entity_poly.pdbx_strand_id
1 'polypeptide(L)'
;MRRLLLPLVLASPLALAACGGDDGGESGPSTGGAASGGNGGTGGSAGGGGSAGGGGSAGGGGSAATGALPEGDTGLGAKYPGDVGIGSDPAVLFADDFEAATVPVDLRDKWDVVWDETRLRIATEADNVNGGSKAVEMPFPKTSGSVGNGLMKHLLAEQDILFLRFYQKFEAGFDVTGAGSFHNTGSISAHYHVNGQSTPGVPADGKNKFLVSYEATVYSNGPPPGHLIAYVYHLEQRDDYGDIFYPTGEVSPNTSLPGNFGPDFVKRPNVAPALDEWQCYELMVKANTPGQRDGRIAMWLDGKLIADFPNMRLRDIDSLKIDYLGIGGYISPNEVRENKLWYDDVVAATQYIGPRK
;
A
#
# COMPACT_ATOMS: atom_id res chain seq x y z
N MET A 1 41.80 -9.02 -39.46
CA MET A 1 40.76 -9.72 -38.72
C MET A 1 41.05 -9.63 -37.23
N ARG A 2 40.51 -8.62 -36.54
CA ARG A 2 40.59 -8.48 -35.08
C ARG A 2 39.21 -8.78 -34.52
N ARG A 3 39.11 -9.87 -33.74
CA ARG A 3 37.89 -10.24 -33.01
C ARG A 3 37.81 -9.36 -31.78
N LEU A 4 36.77 -8.52 -31.68
CA LEU A 4 36.34 -7.87 -30.46
C LEU A 4 35.67 -8.90 -29.57
N LEU A 5 36.23 -9.15 -28.40
CA LEU A 5 35.60 -9.85 -27.30
C LEU A 5 34.79 -8.83 -26.50
N LEU A 6 33.47 -8.93 -26.50
CA LEU A 6 32.58 -8.25 -25.55
C LEU A 6 32.68 -8.97 -24.20
N PRO A 7 32.75 -8.27 -23.08
CA PRO A 7 32.66 -8.89 -21.77
C PRO A 7 31.21 -9.26 -21.49
N LEU A 8 30.99 -10.51 -21.19
CA LEU A 8 29.75 -11.07 -20.66
C LEU A 8 29.59 -10.55 -19.23
N VAL A 9 28.68 -9.61 -19.00
CA VAL A 9 28.27 -9.20 -17.66
C VAL A 9 27.36 -10.31 -17.11
N LEU A 10 27.88 -11.13 -16.22
CA LEU A 10 27.08 -12.03 -15.40
C LEU A 10 26.27 -11.17 -14.42
N ALA A 11 24.99 -11.04 -14.67
CA ALA A 11 24.04 -10.57 -13.69
C ALA A 11 23.86 -11.67 -12.62
N SER A 12 24.41 -11.45 -11.45
CA SER A 12 24.12 -12.26 -10.27
C SER A 12 22.67 -12.05 -9.86
N PRO A 13 21.87 -13.09 -9.59
CA PRO A 13 20.55 -12.93 -9.00
C PRO A 13 20.75 -12.45 -7.57
N LEU A 14 20.38 -11.19 -7.28
CA LEU A 14 20.23 -10.72 -5.91
C LEU A 14 19.08 -11.49 -5.29
N ALA A 15 19.38 -12.30 -4.29
CA ALA A 15 18.41 -12.98 -3.46
C ALA A 15 17.54 -11.92 -2.76
N LEU A 16 16.23 -11.91 -3.05
CA LEU A 16 15.27 -11.25 -2.18
C LEU A 16 15.39 -11.90 -0.80
N ALA A 17 15.80 -11.10 0.19
CA ALA A 17 15.78 -11.55 1.57
C ALA A 17 14.33 -11.85 1.95
N ALA A 18 14.03 -13.12 2.22
CA ALA A 18 12.75 -13.58 2.70
C ALA A 18 12.44 -12.95 4.04
N CYS A 19 11.26 -12.36 4.19
CA CYS A 19 10.68 -12.07 5.49
C CYS A 19 10.27 -13.40 6.15
N GLY A 20 11.22 -14.09 6.74
CA GLY A 20 10.98 -15.27 7.58
C GLY A 20 10.92 -14.82 9.03
N GLY A 21 9.73 -14.77 9.63
CA GLY A 21 9.59 -14.72 11.06
C GLY A 21 9.81 -16.13 11.61
N ASP A 22 10.89 -16.38 12.35
CA ASP A 22 11.04 -17.58 13.15
C ASP A 22 10.24 -17.42 14.44
N ASP A 23 9.19 -18.20 14.57
CA ASP A 23 8.50 -18.46 15.82
C ASP A 23 9.30 -19.52 16.60
N GLY A 24 9.71 -19.19 17.81
CA GLY A 24 10.15 -20.21 18.73
C GLY A 24 11.09 -19.75 19.83
N GLY A 25 10.58 -19.51 21.04
CA GLY A 25 11.40 -19.34 22.21
C GLY A 25 10.63 -18.91 23.44
N GLU A 26 10.02 -19.88 24.11
CA GLU A 26 9.57 -19.72 25.51
C GLU A 26 10.74 -19.30 26.42
N SER A 27 10.54 -18.28 27.22
CA SER A 27 11.23 -18.18 28.50
C SER A 27 10.44 -17.32 29.48
N GLY A 28 10.20 -17.91 30.64
CA GLY A 28 9.38 -17.47 31.74
C GLY A 28 9.93 -16.25 32.53
N PRO A 29 9.26 -15.92 33.63
CA PRO A 29 9.26 -14.56 34.18
C PRO A 29 10.42 -14.30 35.13
N SER A 30 10.95 -13.10 35.13
CA SER A 30 11.74 -12.58 36.26
C SER A 30 11.13 -11.30 36.82
N THR A 31 10.88 -11.39 38.09
CA THR A 31 10.38 -10.38 39.02
C THR A 31 11.38 -9.31 39.34
N GLY A 32 10.89 -8.09 39.61
CA GLY A 32 11.43 -7.25 40.66
C GLY A 32 11.94 -5.86 40.31
N GLY A 33 11.37 -4.87 40.95
CA GLY A 33 12.10 -3.65 41.32
C GLY A 33 11.35 -2.33 41.13
N ALA A 34 10.68 -1.90 42.17
CA ALA A 34 10.10 -0.55 42.33
C ALA A 34 11.14 0.50 42.78
N ALA A 35 10.91 1.77 42.37
CA ALA A 35 11.20 3.01 43.13
C ALA A 35 10.77 4.21 42.26
N SER A 36 9.77 4.94 42.58
CA SER A 36 9.49 6.04 43.49
C SER A 36 10.23 7.34 43.23
N GLY A 37 9.44 8.43 43.08
CA GLY A 37 9.75 9.84 43.37
C GLY A 37 9.97 10.69 42.14
N GLY A 38 9.38 11.85 41.97
CA GLY A 38 8.63 12.73 42.78
C GLY A 38 8.60 14.12 42.15
N ASN A 39 7.48 14.81 42.24
CA ASN A 39 7.28 16.27 42.30
C ASN A 39 8.01 17.20 41.33
N GLY A 40 7.38 18.09 40.61
CA GLY A 40 6.49 19.20 41.00
C GLY A 40 6.94 20.45 40.25
N GLY A 41 6.07 21.32 39.82
CA GLY A 41 6.45 22.66 39.38
C GLY A 41 5.44 23.34 38.44
N THR A 42 4.62 24.05 39.05
CA THR A 42 3.61 25.02 38.58
C THR A 42 4.19 26.21 37.81
N GLY A 43 3.37 26.79 36.92
CA GLY A 43 3.21 28.22 36.84
C GLY A 43 3.41 28.90 35.51
N GLY A 44 2.44 29.66 35.06
CA GLY A 44 2.69 30.92 34.41
C GLY A 44 1.91 31.23 33.16
N SER A 45 0.94 32.05 33.34
CA SER A 45 -0.03 32.64 32.41
C SER A 45 0.52 33.65 31.41
N ALA A 46 -0.27 33.82 30.32
CA ALA A 46 -0.88 35.04 29.80
C ALA A 46 -0.13 35.93 28.79
N GLY A 47 -0.91 36.31 27.79
CA GLY A 47 -0.82 37.54 27.00
C GLY A 47 -0.42 37.29 25.54
N GLY A 48 -1.20 37.58 24.54
CA GLY A 48 -2.11 38.63 24.24
C GLY A 48 -1.84 39.16 22.84
N GLY A 49 -2.77 39.05 21.91
CA GLY A 49 -3.18 40.09 20.97
C GLY A 49 -2.31 40.36 19.72
N GLY A 50 -2.92 40.28 18.54
CA GLY A 50 -2.46 40.94 17.33
C GLY A 50 -3.12 40.44 16.05
N SER A 51 -4.07 41.26 15.57
CA SER A 51 -4.89 41.02 14.37
C SER A 51 -4.22 41.41 13.06
N ALA A 52 -4.72 40.80 11.99
CA ALA A 52 -5.00 41.31 10.65
C ALA A 52 -3.88 41.35 9.60
N GLY A 53 -4.18 40.69 8.46
CA GLY A 53 -3.56 40.93 7.17
C GLY A 53 -3.98 39.91 6.15
N GLY A 54 -4.91 40.28 5.28
CA GLY A 54 -5.67 39.47 4.35
C GLY A 54 -4.95 39.05 3.06
N GLY A 55 -5.56 38.09 2.39
CA GLY A 55 -5.62 38.02 0.94
C GLY A 55 -4.70 37.03 0.26
N GLY A 56 -5.26 35.91 -0.15
CA GLY A 56 -4.64 35.06 -1.15
C GLY A 56 -5.41 33.75 -1.27
N SER A 57 -6.51 33.75 -2.04
CA SER A 57 -7.22 32.53 -2.45
C SER A 57 -6.29 31.70 -3.34
N ALA A 58 -5.73 30.66 -2.82
CA ALA A 58 -5.14 29.55 -3.55
C ALA A 58 -5.93 28.29 -3.23
N GLY A 59 -6.26 27.53 -4.25
CA GLY A 59 -7.11 26.37 -4.38
C GLY A 59 -7.32 25.54 -3.13
N GLY A 60 -8.61 25.24 -2.88
CA GLY A 60 -9.06 24.43 -1.78
C GLY A 60 -8.52 23.00 -1.80
N GLY A 61 -7.40 22.80 -1.10
CA GLY A 61 -6.97 21.52 -0.61
C GLY A 61 -7.86 21.16 0.57
N GLY A 62 -8.89 20.34 0.33
CA GLY A 62 -9.85 19.93 1.33
C GLY A 62 -9.16 19.32 2.54
N SER A 63 -9.52 19.84 3.71
CA SER A 63 -9.13 19.35 5.03
C SER A 63 -9.66 17.93 5.23
N ALA A 64 -8.88 16.91 4.85
CA ALA A 64 -9.22 15.50 4.97
C ALA A 64 -8.86 14.91 6.35
N ALA A 65 -8.68 15.73 7.39
CA ALA A 65 -8.21 15.27 8.69
C ALA A 65 -9.34 14.84 9.63
N THR A 66 -10.56 15.34 9.46
CA THR A 66 -11.69 15.08 10.39
C THR A 66 -13.04 14.90 9.71
N GLY A 67 -13.14 14.95 8.39
CA GLY A 67 -14.38 14.78 7.64
C GLY A 67 -14.70 13.33 7.31
N ALA A 68 -16.02 13.04 7.08
CA ALA A 68 -16.44 11.77 6.48
C ALA A 68 -15.74 11.58 5.13
N LEU A 69 -15.19 10.38 4.92
CA LEU A 69 -14.59 10.01 3.65
C LEU A 69 -15.71 9.72 2.61
N PRO A 70 -15.45 10.01 1.34
CA PRO A 70 -16.39 9.69 0.27
C PRO A 70 -16.54 8.17 0.12
N GLU A 71 -17.73 7.76 -0.34
CA GLU A 71 -18.03 6.36 -0.67
C GLU A 71 -18.81 6.28 -1.98
N GLY A 72 -18.83 5.10 -2.57
CA GLY A 72 -19.58 4.79 -3.78
C GLY A 72 -19.10 5.58 -5.01
N ASP A 73 -20.02 5.79 -5.93
CA ASP A 73 -19.78 6.41 -7.23
C ASP A 73 -19.73 7.93 -7.15
N THR A 74 -18.94 8.51 -6.28
CA THR A 74 -18.91 9.97 -6.03
C THR A 74 -17.58 10.62 -6.43
N GLY A 75 -16.57 9.83 -6.78
CA GLY A 75 -15.22 10.28 -7.10
C GLY A 75 -15.00 10.67 -8.56
N LEU A 76 -13.74 10.59 -8.99
CA LEU A 76 -13.33 10.84 -10.38
C LEU A 76 -13.98 9.86 -11.35
N GLY A 77 -14.11 8.56 -10.99
CA GLY A 77 -14.76 7.56 -11.82
C GLY A 77 -16.18 7.94 -12.23
N ALA A 78 -16.90 8.70 -11.38
CA ALA A 78 -18.23 9.21 -11.71
C ALA A 78 -18.23 10.29 -12.80
N LYS A 79 -17.11 11.06 -12.93
CA LYS A 79 -16.96 12.10 -13.96
C LYS A 79 -16.53 11.53 -15.31
N TYR A 80 -15.89 10.36 -15.29
CA TYR A 80 -15.29 9.71 -16.45
C TYR A 80 -15.88 8.30 -16.65
N PRO A 81 -17.10 8.17 -17.21
CA PRO A 81 -17.72 6.87 -17.43
C PRO A 81 -16.80 5.91 -18.21
N GLY A 82 -16.64 4.69 -17.71
CA GLY A 82 -15.69 3.73 -18.26
C GLY A 82 -14.22 4.15 -18.14
N ASP A 83 -13.91 5.14 -17.28
CA ASP A 83 -12.60 5.79 -17.14
C ASP A 83 -12.09 6.49 -18.41
N VAL A 84 -12.94 6.68 -19.41
CA VAL A 84 -12.55 7.31 -20.68
C VAL A 84 -12.06 8.75 -20.43
N GLY A 85 -10.76 8.99 -20.68
CA GLY A 85 -10.15 10.30 -20.50
C GLY A 85 -9.79 10.65 -19.04
N ILE A 86 -9.94 9.76 -18.07
CA ILE A 86 -9.64 10.00 -16.64
C ILE A 86 -8.19 10.47 -16.44
N GLY A 87 -7.25 9.95 -17.21
CA GLY A 87 -5.85 10.37 -17.17
C GLY A 87 -5.60 11.82 -17.53
N SER A 88 -6.60 12.55 -18.06
CA SER A 88 -6.52 13.99 -18.38
C SER A 88 -6.99 14.88 -17.23
N ASP A 89 -7.60 14.33 -16.18
CA ASP A 89 -8.02 15.13 -15.02
C ASP A 89 -6.78 15.64 -14.27
N PRO A 90 -6.71 16.95 -13.93
CA PRO A 90 -5.56 17.53 -13.27
C PRO A 90 -5.23 16.93 -11.88
N ALA A 91 -6.16 16.23 -11.26
CA ALA A 91 -5.92 15.50 -10.02
C ALA A 91 -5.28 14.12 -10.23
N VAL A 92 -5.30 13.58 -11.46
CA VAL A 92 -4.74 12.28 -11.79
C VAL A 92 -3.25 12.42 -12.09
N LEU A 93 -2.44 11.65 -11.40
CA LEU A 93 -0.98 11.64 -11.54
C LEU A 93 -0.49 10.47 -12.40
N PHE A 94 -1.27 9.39 -12.43
CA PHE A 94 -0.96 8.19 -13.21
C PHE A 94 -2.25 7.44 -13.55
N ALA A 95 -2.33 6.88 -14.76
CA ALA A 95 -3.40 5.98 -15.17
C ALA A 95 -2.88 4.95 -16.18
N ASP A 96 -3.28 3.69 -16.00
CA ASP A 96 -3.00 2.60 -16.93
C ASP A 96 -4.16 1.60 -16.97
N ASP A 97 -4.72 1.42 -18.16
CA ASP A 97 -5.76 0.46 -18.51
C ASP A 97 -5.20 -0.77 -19.24
N PHE A 98 -3.88 -0.87 -19.34
CA PHE A 98 -3.11 -1.92 -20.02
C PHE A 98 -3.42 -2.11 -21.51
N GLU A 99 -4.31 -1.32 -22.11
CA GLU A 99 -4.73 -1.47 -23.51
C GLU A 99 -3.59 -1.22 -24.51
N ALA A 100 -2.60 -0.42 -24.15
CA ALA A 100 -1.43 -0.14 -24.99
C ALA A 100 -0.45 -1.33 -25.04
N ALA A 101 -0.40 -2.17 -23.99
CA ALA A 101 0.54 -3.28 -23.92
C ALA A 101 0.09 -4.45 -24.79
N THR A 102 1.03 -5.09 -25.47
CA THR A 102 0.81 -6.30 -26.28
C THR A 102 1.61 -7.49 -25.74
N VAL A 103 2.76 -7.18 -25.19
CA VAL A 103 3.66 -8.12 -24.52
C VAL A 103 4.15 -7.49 -23.20
N PRO A 104 4.63 -8.26 -22.23
CA PRO A 104 5.01 -7.72 -20.93
C PRO A 104 6.06 -6.60 -20.96
N VAL A 105 6.98 -6.61 -21.92
CA VAL A 105 7.99 -5.57 -22.03
C VAL A 105 7.39 -4.19 -22.30
N ASP A 106 6.21 -4.10 -22.94
CA ASP A 106 5.53 -2.84 -23.25
C ASP A 106 5.07 -2.13 -21.97
N LEU A 107 4.94 -2.86 -20.84
CA LEU A 107 4.60 -2.26 -19.54
C LEU A 107 5.64 -1.23 -19.09
N ARG A 108 6.89 -1.34 -19.55
CA ARG A 108 7.97 -0.39 -19.25
C ARG A 108 7.76 1.00 -19.88
N ASP A 109 6.84 1.14 -20.81
CA ASP A 109 6.50 2.46 -21.39
C ASP A 109 5.79 3.35 -20.35
N LYS A 110 5.12 2.76 -19.36
CA LYS A 110 4.42 3.46 -18.29
C LYS A 110 4.99 3.21 -16.90
N TRP A 111 5.47 1.99 -16.61
CA TRP A 111 5.95 1.56 -15.31
C TRP A 111 7.47 1.61 -15.23
N ASP A 112 8.01 2.18 -14.15
CA ASP A 112 9.45 2.34 -13.98
C ASP A 112 10.15 1.05 -13.55
N VAL A 113 9.41 0.15 -12.86
CA VAL A 113 9.88 -1.19 -12.48
C VAL A 113 8.85 -2.23 -12.89
N VAL A 114 9.32 -3.26 -13.56
CA VAL A 114 8.56 -4.46 -13.93
C VAL A 114 9.32 -5.66 -13.37
N TRP A 115 8.83 -6.22 -12.25
CA TRP A 115 9.46 -7.37 -11.62
C TRP A 115 9.04 -8.66 -12.29
N ASP A 116 10.02 -9.53 -12.51
CA ASP A 116 9.81 -10.85 -13.16
C ASP A 116 9.01 -10.76 -14.46
N GLU A 117 9.31 -9.75 -15.27
CA GLU A 117 8.67 -9.47 -16.56
C GLU A 117 8.40 -10.73 -17.40
N THR A 118 9.35 -11.67 -17.40
CA THR A 118 9.24 -12.92 -18.15
C THR A 118 8.12 -13.86 -17.70
N ARG A 119 7.57 -13.65 -16.50
CA ARG A 119 6.42 -14.38 -15.97
C ARG A 119 5.11 -13.69 -16.23
N LEU A 120 5.13 -12.37 -16.42
CA LEU A 120 3.91 -11.62 -16.66
C LEU A 120 3.29 -12.02 -17.99
N ARG A 121 1.99 -11.84 -18.11
CA ARG A 121 1.24 -12.01 -19.34
C ARG A 121 0.25 -10.87 -19.52
N ILE A 122 0.04 -10.45 -20.74
CA ILE A 122 -1.09 -9.59 -21.10
C ILE A 122 -2.27 -10.53 -21.36
N ALA A 123 -3.25 -10.53 -20.47
CA ALA A 123 -4.47 -11.32 -20.58
C ALA A 123 -5.43 -10.65 -21.57
N THR A 124 -6.11 -11.47 -22.38
CA THR A 124 -7.11 -11.04 -23.38
C THR A 124 -8.37 -11.90 -23.33
N GLU A 125 -8.42 -12.87 -22.43
CA GLU A 125 -9.60 -13.69 -22.19
C GLU A 125 -10.65 -12.85 -21.48
N ALA A 126 -11.89 -12.84 -21.97
CA ALA A 126 -12.96 -11.96 -21.48
C ALA A 126 -13.17 -12.07 -19.96
N ASP A 127 -13.04 -13.26 -19.37
CA ASP A 127 -13.20 -13.47 -17.94
C ASP A 127 -12.03 -12.86 -17.12
N ASN A 128 -10.88 -12.63 -17.76
CA ASN A 128 -9.66 -12.12 -17.13
C ASN A 128 -9.36 -10.65 -17.50
N VAL A 129 -10.35 -9.92 -17.98
CA VAL A 129 -10.29 -8.48 -18.28
C VAL A 129 -11.44 -7.79 -17.58
N ASN A 130 -11.17 -6.71 -16.85
CA ASN A 130 -12.22 -5.92 -16.19
C ASN A 130 -12.79 -4.87 -17.14
N GLY A 131 -11.93 -4.19 -17.86
CA GLY A 131 -12.29 -3.14 -18.80
C GLY A 131 -11.55 -3.25 -20.12
N GLY A 132 -12.19 -2.80 -21.22
CA GLY A 132 -11.53 -2.85 -22.51
C GLY A 132 -11.33 -4.28 -23.02
N SER A 133 -10.09 -4.62 -23.37
CA SER A 133 -9.74 -5.89 -24.00
C SER A 133 -8.48 -6.56 -23.42
N LYS A 134 -7.81 -5.90 -22.48
CA LYS A 134 -6.54 -6.38 -21.90
C LYS A 134 -6.44 -6.10 -20.40
N ALA A 135 -5.74 -6.97 -19.72
CA ALA A 135 -5.35 -6.83 -18.32
C ALA A 135 -3.95 -7.44 -18.12
N VAL A 136 -3.30 -7.17 -17.00
CA VAL A 136 -2.05 -7.84 -16.66
C VAL A 136 -2.31 -9.04 -15.77
N GLU A 137 -1.81 -10.23 -16.18
CA GLU A 137 -1.80 -11.45 -15.38
C GLU A 137 -0.45 -11.63 -14.72
N MET A 138 -0.46 -11.93 -13.43
CA MET A 138 0.70 -12.19 -12.60
C MET A 138 0.66 -13.62 -12.06
N PRO A 139 1.36 -14.57 -12.71
CA PRO A 139 1.46 -15.95 -12.23
C PRO A 139 2.45 -16.08 -11.08
N PHE A 140 2.12 -16.90 -10.10
CA PHE A 140 2.96 -17.29 -8.97
C PHE A 140 3.14 -18.81 -9.02
N PRO A 141 4.19 -19.33 -9.67
CA PRO A 141 4.41 -20.77 -9.78
C PRO A 141 4.63 -21.41 -8.41
N LYS A 142 4.18 -22.65 -8.25
CA LYS A 142 4.45 -23.44 -7.06
C LYS A 142 5.96 -23.63 -6.88
N THR A 143 6.46 -23.28 -5.69
CA THR A 143 7.89 -23.36 -5.33
C THR A 143 8.08 -23.40 -3.83
N SER A 144 9.15 -24.06 -3.37
CA SER A 144 9.60 -23.98 -1.97
C SER A 144 10.35 -22.67 -1.64
N GLY A 145 10.65 -21.87 -2.65
CA GLY A 145 11.26 -20.57 -2.49
C GLY A 145 10.24 -19.44 -2.59
N SER A 146 10.76 -18.22 -2.61
CA SER A 146 9.97 -17.02 -2.80
C SER A 146 9.63 -16.78 -4.27
N VAL A 147 8.45 -16.26 -4.53
CA VAL A 147 8.03 -15.80 -5.85
C VAL A 147 7.33 -14.45 -5.74
N GLY A 148 7.67 -13.53 -6.61
CA GLY A 148 7.05 -12.21 -6.66
C GLY A 148 6.90 -11.71 -8.08
N ASN A 149 5.87 -10.91 -8.32
CA ASN A 149 5.63 -10.16 -9.54
C ASN A 149 5.12 -8.78 -9.16
N GLY A 150 5.43 -7.76 -9.93
CA GLY A 150 4.93 -6.43 -9.61
C GLY A 150 5.28 -5.35 -10.62
N LEU A 151 4.48 -4.33 -10.60
CA LEU A 151 4.64 -3.10 -11.36
C LEU A 151 4.75 -1.93 -10.40
N MET A 152 5.74 -1.05 -10.60
CA MET A 152 5.94 0.11 -9.75
C MET A 152 6.13 1.37 -10.57
N LYS A 153 5.50 2.44 -10.10
CA LYS A 153 5.59 3.78 -10.68
C LYS A 153 6.22 4.74 -9.70
N HIS A 154 7.28 5.42 -10.11
CA HIS A 154 7.89 6.52 -9.42
C HIS A 154 7.17 7.83 -9.79
N LEU A 155 6.72 8.58 -8.81
CA LEU A 155 6.09 9.88 -8.98
C LEU A 155 7.17 10.97 -8.93
N LEU A 156 7.42 11.62 -10.05
CA LEU A 156 8.42 12.70 -10.13
C LEU A 156 8.05 13.92 -9.26
N ALA A 157 6.75 14.15 -9.06
CA ALA A 157 6.24 15.14 -8.14
C ALA A 157 5.71 14.43 -6.89
N GLU A 158 6.51 14.43 -5.83
CA GLU A 158 6.16 13.81 -4.56
C GLU A 158 4.91 14.43 -3.94
N GLN A 159 4.09 13.62 -3.24
CA GLN A 159 2.77 13.99 -2.73
C GLN A 159 2.68 13.88 -1.22
N ASP A 160 1.85 14.72 -0.59
CA ASP A 160 1.45 14.57 0.81
C ASP A 160 0.20 13.69 0.97
N ILE A 161 -0.57 13.52 -0.10
CA ILE A 161 -1.75 12.64 -0.16
C ILE A 161 -1.83 11.96 -1.51
N LEU A 162 -2.14 10.68 -1.49
CA LEU A 162 -2.37 9.88 -2.70
C LEU A 162 -3.51 8.91 -2.49
N PHE A 163 -4.35 8.79 -3.50
CA PHE A 163 -5.34 7.73 -3.67
C PHE A 163 -4.85 6.83 -4.81
N LEU A 164 -4.87 5.53 -4.59
CA LEU A 164 -4.55 4.51 -5.59
C LEU A 164 -5.74 3.58 -5.73
N ARG A 165 -6.43 3.63 -6.88
CA ARG A 165 -7.49 2.71 -7.25
C ARG A 165 -6.97 1.75 -8.30
N PHE A 166 -7.32 0.46 -8.18
CA PHE A 166 -7.08 -0.58 -9.18
C PHE A 166 -8.18 -1.63 -9.08
N TYR A 167 -8.40 -2.34 -10.18
CA TYR A 167 -9.19 -3.55 -10.15
C TYR A 167 -8.28 -4.75 -10.02
N GLN A 168 -8.69 -5.71 -9.21
CA GLN A 168 -7.96 -6.95 -9.00
C GLN A 168 -8.91 -8.14 -8.99
N LYS A 169 -8.44 -9.26 -9.55
CA LYS A 169 -9.11 -10.55 -9.48
C LYS A 169 -8.13 -11.60 -8.97
N PHE A 170 -8.53 -12.38 -7.97
CA PHE A 170 -7.88 -13.61 -7.57
C PHE A 170 -8.46 -14.77 -8.36
N GLU A 171 -7.65 -15.75 -8.79
CA GLU A 171 -8.19 -16.93 -9.44
C GLU A 171 -9.13 -17.74 -8.54
N ALA A 172 -10.08 -18.50 -9.11
CA ALA A 172 -11.10 -19.28 -8.39
C ALA A 172 -10.55 -20.20 -7.30
N GLY A 173 -9.34 -20.71 -7.46
CA GLY A 173 -8.71 -21.60 -6.50
C GLY A 173 -7.53 -20.99 -5.78
N PHE A 174 -7.40 -19.67 -5.75
CA PHE A 174 -6.28 -18.99 -5.11
C PHE A 174 -6.14 -19.45 -3.65
N ASP A 175 -4.96 -19.95 -3.29
CA ASP A 175 -4.69 -20.46 -1.94
C ASP A 175 -3.21 -20.29 -1.60
N VAL A 176 -2.95 -19.62 -0.51
CA VAL A 176 -1.62 -19.37 0.07
C VAL A 176 -1.51 -19.94 1.48
N THR A 177 -2.37 -20.88 1.84
CA THR A 177 -2.31 -21.57 3.13
C THR A 177 -0.92 -22.18 3.35
N GLY A 178 -0.33 -21.90 4.50
CA GLY A 178 1.02 -22.36 4.83
C GLY A 178 2.17 -21.52 4.28
N ALA A 179 1.88 -20.43 3.52
CA ALA A 179 2.91 -19.44 3.26
C ALA A 179 3.32 -18.73 4.56
N GLY A 180 4.62 -18.56 4.76
CA GLY A 180 5.14 -17.80 5.89
C GLY A 180 5.00 -16.29 5.66
N SER A 181 4.96 -15.83 4.41
CA SER A 181 4.75 -14.44 4.03
C SER A 181 3.94 -14.38 2.74
N PHE A 182 2.98 -13.49 2.71
CA PHE A 182 2.16 -13.20 1.55
C PHE A 182 1.84 -11.72 1.49
N HIS A 183 2.38 -11.03 0.48
CA HIS A 183 2.09 -9.64 0.17
C HIS A 183 1.41 -9.59 -1.18
N ASN A 184 0.36 -8.81 -1.32
CA ASN A 184 -0.40 -8.74 -2.55
C ASN A 184 -1.20 -7.44 -2.60
N THR A 185 -1.66 -7.10 -3.74
CA THR A 185 -2.55 -6.03 -4.11
C THR A 185 -1.87 -4.71 -4.47
N GLY A 186 -1.99 -3.66 -3.68
CA GLY A 186 -1.49 -2.33 -4.05
C GLY A 186 -0.83 -1.60 -2.90
N SER A 187 0.16 -0.76 -3.20
CA SER A 187 0.92 -0.04 -2.20
C SER A 187 1.19 1.42 -2.58
N ILE A 188 1.34 2.24 -1.56
CA ILE A 188 1.78 3.63 -1.62
C ILE A 188 2.94 3.78 -0.65
N SER A 189 4.04 4.39 -1.07
CA SER A 189 5.21 4.55 -0.22
C SER A 189 5.94 5.88 -0.41
N ALA A 190 6.73 6.24 0.60
CA ALA A 190 7.66 7.35 0.59
C ALA A 190 9.06 6.80 0.83
N HIS A 191 9.97 6.98 -0.12
CA HIS A 191 11.38 6.58 -0.06
C HIS A 191 11.63 5.12 0.37
N TYR A 192 10.60 4.25 0.27
CA TYR A 192 10.73 2.82 0.58
C TYR A 192 11.54 2.08 -0.48
N HIS A 193 11.55 2.60 -1.70
CA HIS A 193 12.30 2.05 -2.83
C HIS A 193 13.51 2.92 -3.12
N VAL A 194 14.69 2.31 -3.08
CA VAL A 194 15.96 2.95 -3.43
C VAL A 194 16.42 2.36 -4.76
N ASN A 195 16.51 3.19 -5.79
CA ASN A 195 16.83 2.75 -7.16
C ASN A 195 15.91 1.60 -7.65
N GLY A 196 14.61 1.67 -7.34
CA GLY A 196 13.65 0.64 -7.69
C GLY A 196 13.70 -0.64 -6.85
N GLN A 197 14.54 -0.69 -5.82
CA GLN A 197 14.66 -1.84 -4.91
C GLN A 197 13.96 -1.53 -3.59
N SER A 198 13.06 -2.42 -3.18
CA SER A 198 12.43 -2.36 -1.85
C SER A 198 13.46 -2.51 -0.73
N THR A 199 13.18 -1.91 0.41
CA THR A 199 14.05 -1.97 1.61
C THR A 199 13.33 -2.66 2.79
N PRO A 200 12.89 -3.94 2.67
CA PRO A 200 12.32 -4.69 3.78
C PRO A 200 13.37 -4.90 4.88
N GLY A 201 12.90 -5.12 6.13
CA GLY A 201 13.81 -5.37 7.26
C GLY A 201 14.59 -4.13 7.74
N VAL A 202 14.31 -2.95 7.20
CA VAL A 202 14.82 -1.68 7.70
C VAL A 202 13.65 -0.91 8.29
N PRO A 203 13.59 -0.67 9.61
CA PRO A 203 12.47 0.03 10.22
C PRO A 203 12.35 1.47 9.74
N ALA A 204 11.11 1.96 9.72
CA ALA A 204 10.84 3.36 9.47
C ALA A 204 11.13 4.18 10.74
N ASP A 205 11.79 5.32 10.57
CA ASP A 205 12.17 6.22 11.68
C ASP A 205 11.52 7.61 11.58
N GLY A 206 10.58 7.77 10.65
CA GLY A 206 9.91 9.04 10.37
C GLY A 206 10.70 10.01 9.51
N LYS A 207 11.91 9.65 9.09
CA LYS A 207 12.79 10.47 8.26
C LYS A 207 13.29 9.74 7.03
N ASN A 208 13.42 8.42 7.13
CA ASN A 208 13.97 7.58 6.07
C ASN A 208 12.91 7.11 5.08
N LYS A 209 11.75 6.64 5.55
CA LYS A 209 10.71 6.06 4.69
C LYS A 209 9.39 5.83 5.45
N PHE A 210 8.34 5.54 4.68
CA PHE A 210 7.16 4.79 5.11
C PHE A 210 6.59 3.98 3.93
N LEU A 211 5.79 2.97 4.25
CA LEU A 211 5.03 2.16 3.28
C LEU A 211 3.65 1.90 3.84
N VAL A 212 2.64 1.96 3.00
CA VAL A 212 1.31 1.42 3.27
C VAL A 212 0.93 0.51 2.11
N SER A 213 0.69 -0.74 2.41
CA SER A 213 0.25 -1.73 1.44
C SER A 213 -1.14 -2.24 1.82
N TYR A 214 -2.06 -2.24 0.86
CA TYR A 214 -3.41 -2.78 0.99
C TYR A 214 -3.35 -4.24 0.59
N GLU A 215 -3.52 -5.16 1.53
CA GLU A 215 -3.22 -6.58 1.34
C GLU A 215 -4.34 -7.49 1.84
N ALA A 216 -4.40 -8.72 1.32
CA ALA A 216 -5.06 -9.83 1.99
C ALA A 216 -4.03 -10.62 2.80
N THR A 217 -4.35 -11.04 4.02
CA THR A 217 -3.39 -11.71 4.89
C THR A 217 -3.83 -13.11 5.29
N VAL A 218 -2.88 -14.05 5.28
CA VAL A 218 -3.05 -15.42 5.76
C VAL A 218 -3.04 -15.54 7.30
N TYR A 219 -2.58 -14.50 8.00
CA TYR A 219 -2.47 -14.53 9.48
C TYR A 219 -3.81 -14.38 10.21
N SER A 220 -4.92 -14.20 9.49
CA SER A 220 -6.21 -13.81 10.07
C SER A 220 -7.22 -14.94 10.27
N ASN A 221 -6.88 -16.20 10.03
CA ASN A 221 -7.82 -17.34 10.03
C ASN A 221 -9.07 -17.12 9.14
N GLY A 222 -8.98 -16.22 8.14
CA GLY A 222 -10.02 -15.99 7.14
C GLY A 222 -10.00 -17.03 6.03
N PRO A 223 -11.05 -17.04 5.18
CA PRO A 223 -11.02 -17.85 3.96
C PRO A 223 -9.91 -17.34 3.02
N PRO A 224 -9.36 -18.20 2.13
CA PRO A 224 -8.42 -17.71 1.12
C PRO A 224 -9.02 -16.54 0.32
N PRO A 225 -8.21 -15.52 -0.01
CA PRO A 225 -6.79 -15.36 0.24
C PRO A 225 -6.46 -14.75 1.61
N GLY A 226 -7.42 -14.59 2.52
CA GLY A 226 -7.29 -13.97 3.83
C GLY A 226 -8.10 -12.69 3.96
N HIS A 227 -8.05 -12.05 5.12
CA HIS A 227 -8.73 -10.78 5.34
C HIS A 227 -7.93 -9.60 4.81
N LEU A 228 -8.62 -8.59 4.32
CA LEU A 228 -8.04 -7.34 3.86
C LEU A 228 -7.52 -6.51 5.03
N ILE A 229 -6.28 -6.04 4.92
CA ILE A 229 -5.55 -5.30 5.95
C ILE A 229 -4.72 -4.17 5.32
N ALA A 230 -4.25 -3.23 6.15
CA ALA A 230 -3.11 -2.40 5.78
C ALA A 230 -1.83 -2.94 6.45
N TYR A 231 -0.80 -3.20 5.65
CA TYR A 231 0.54 -3.48 6.13
C TYR A 231 1.36 -2.19 6.08
N VAL A 232 1.90 -1.76 7.22
CA VAL A 232 2.39 -0.39 7.38
C VAL A 232 3.78 -0.33 8.00
N TYR A 233 4.75 0.21 7.26
CA TYR A 233 5.98 0.72 7.83
C TYR A 233 5.77 2.15 8.30
N HIS A 234 5.95 2.39 9.58
CA HIS A 234 5.75 3.70 10.21
C HIS A 234 6.70 3.88 11.41
N LEU A 235 6.93 5.12 11.81
CA LEU A 235 7.94 5.44 12.82
C LEU A 235 7.66 4.88 14.23
N GLU A 236 6.48 4.33 14.47
CA GLU A 236 6.10 3.72 15.75
C GLU A 236 6.07 2.18 15.69
N GLN A 237 6.51 1.59 14.57
CA GLN A 237 6.67 0.13 14.48
C GLN A 237 7.71 -0.37 15.49
N ARG A 238 7.53 -1.59 15.99
CA ARG A 238 8.43 -2.17 17.00
C ARG A 238 9.57 -2.97 16.41
N ASP A 239 9.29 -3.64 15.31
CA ASP A 239 10.18 -4.62 14.71
C ASP A 239 10.79 -4.07 13.42
N ASP A 240 11.70 -4.82 12.82
CA ASP A 240 12.34 -4.46 11.55
C ASP A 240 11.34 -4.44 10.38
N TYR A 241 10.19 -5.11 10.55
CA TYR A 241 9.10 -5.18 9.57
C TYR A 241 7.90 -4.34 10.00
N GLY A 242 7.01 -4.05 9.05
CA GLY A 242 5.81 -3.24 9.29
C GLY A 242 4.77 -3.94 10.17
N ASP A 243 3.86 -3.16 10.71
CA ASP A 243 2.71 -3.64 11.47
C ASP A 243 1.51 -3.95 10.56
N ILE A 244 0.69 -4.90 10.94
CA ILE A 244 -0.54 -5.32 10.26
C ILE A 244 -1.72 -4.65 10.95
N PHE A 245 -2.47 -3.82 10.22
CA PHE A 245 -3.62 -3.08 10.73
C PHE A 245 -4.91 -3.69 10.21
N TYR A 246 -5.70 -4.27 11.11
CA TYR A 246 -7.00 -4.85 10.79
C TYR A 246 -8.12 -3.79 10.86
N PRO A 247 -9.15 -3.86 10.01
CA PRO A 247 -10.31 -2.96 10.08
C PRO A 247 -10.98 -2.89 11.45
N THR A 248 -10.84 -3.96 12.25
CA THR A 248 -11.32 -4.03 13.64
C THR A 248 -10.58 -3.11 14.61
N GLY A 249 -9.45 -2.54 14.19
CA GLY A 249 -8.54 -1.75 15.03
C GLY A 249 -7.50 -2.59 15.76
N GLU A 250 -7.46 -3.87 15.56
CA GLU A 250 -6.33 -4.70 15.99
C GLU A 250 -5.09 -4.35 15.19
N VAL A 251 -3.92 -4.34 15.83
CA VAL A 251 -2.62 -4.16 15.20
C VAL A 251 -1.66 -5.23 15.70
N SER A 252 -0.98 -5.91 14.81
CA SER A 252 -0.02 -6.96 15.11
C SER A 252 1.30 -6.67 14.38
N PRO A 253 2.46 -6.86 15.04
CA PRO A 253 2.64 -7.29 16.43
C PRO A 253 2.47 -6.15 17.46
N ASN A 254 2.32 -4.89 17.05
CA ASN A 254 2.30 -3.71 17.93
C ASN A 254 0.93 -3.50 18.60
N THR A 255 0.60 -4.31 19.59
CA THR A 255 -0.70 -4.28 20.27
C THR A 255 -1.00 -3.01 21.09
N SER A 256 -0.03 -2.13 21.29
CA SER A 256 -0.23 -0.85 21.99
C SER A 256 -0.69 0.30 21.09
N LEU A 257 -0.53 0.17 19.77
CA LEU A 257 -0.81 1.22 18.81
C LEU A 257 -2.31 1.57 18.65
N PRO A 258 -3.27 0.64 18.78
CA PRO A 258 -4.70 0.95 18.62
C PRO A 258 -5.22 2.10 19.48
N GLY A 259 -4.65 2.33 20.65
CA GLY A 259 -4.99 3.47 21.50
C GLY A 259 -4.69 4.84 20.88
N ASN A 260 -3.87 4.88 19.85
CA ASN A 260 -3.43 6.10 19.17
C ASN A 260 -4.29 6.50 17.98
N PHE A 261 -5.27 5.68 17.57
CA PHE A 261 -6.18 6.05 16.46
C PHE A 261 -7.15 7.18 16.81
N GLY A 262 -7.23 7.55 18.12
CA GLY A 262 -8.05 8.66 18.58
C GLY A 262 -9.56 8.33 18.69
N PRO A 263 -10.36 9.33 19.14
CA PRO A 263 -11.79 9.12 19.42
C PRO A 263 -12.64 8.93 18.15
N ASP A 264 -12.16 9.37 17.01
CA ASP A 264 -12.90 9.30 15.74
C ASP A 264 -12.70 7.95 15.02
N PHE A 265 -11.90 7.05 15.56
CA PHE A 265 -11.70 5.73 15.01
C PHE A 265 -12.98 4.87 15.15
N VAL A 266 -13.45 4.36 14.03
CA VAL A 266 -14.63 3.48 13.95
C VAL A 266 -14.19 2.09 13.54
N LYS A 267 -14.37 1.11 14.44
CA LYS A 267 -14.13 -0.30 14.14
C LYS A 267 -15.04 -0.78 13.02
N ARG A 268 -14.48 -1.53 12.07
CA ARG A 268 -15.23 -2.19 10.99
C ARG A 268 -14.94 -3.70 11.00
N PRO A 269 -15.87 -4.51 10.49
CA PRO A 269 -15.62 -5.96 10.41
C PRO A 269 -14.48 -6.25 9.43
N ASN A 270 -13.77 -7.35 9.66
CA ASN A 270 -12.84 -7.89 8.68
C ASN A 270 -13.61 -8.31 7.41
N VAL A 271 -13.00 -8.07 6.26
CA VAL A 271 -13.54 -8.38 4.94
C VAL A 271 -12.54 -9.27 4.21
N ALA A 272 -13.00 -10.36 3.62
CA ALA A 272 -12.20 -11.16 2.70
C ALA A 272 -12.64 -10.81 1.25
N PRO A 273 -11.71 -10.68 0.31
CA PRO A 273 -12.06 -10.49 -1.09
C PRO A 273 -12.69 -11.76 -1.67
N ALA A 274 -13.53 -11.59 -2.67
CA ALA A 274 -14.08 -12.71 -3.43
C ALA A 274 -13.00 -13.32 -4.34
N LEU A 275 -13.09 -14.64 -4.53
CA LEU A 275 -12.31 -15.33 -5.56
C LEU A 275 -13.09 -15.35 -6.87
N ASP A 276 -12.36 -15.32 -7.98
CA ASP A 276 -12.90 -15.35 -9.36
C ASP A 276 -13.84 -14.18 -9.72
N GLU A 277 -13.72 -13.08 -8.97
CA GLU A 277 -14.49 -11.86 -9.21
C GLU A 277 -13.56 -10.66 -9.31
N TRP A 278 -13.83 -9.76 -10.26
CA TRP A 278 -13.20 -8.48 -10.33
C TRP A 278 -13.75 -7.57 -9.24
N GLN A 279 -12.87 -7.02 -8.42
CA GLN A 279 -13.23 -6.08 -7.35
C GLN A 279 -12.41 -4.80 -7.46
N CYS A 280 -13.05 -3.69 -7.11
CA CYS A 280 -12.41 -2.38 -7.10
C CYS A 280 -11.76 -2.14 -5.73
N TYR A 281 -10.46 -2.01 -5.70
CA TYR A 281 -9.67 -1.65 -4.52
C TYR A 281 -9.29 -0.19 -4.60
N GLU A 282 -9.41 0.53 -3.50
CA GLU A 282 -8.85 1.88 -3.40
C GLU A 282 -8.16 2.07 -2.04
N LEU A 283 -6.94 2.59 -2.08
CA LEU A 283 -6.12 2.93 -0.91
C LEU A 283 -5.88 4.43 -0.89
N MET A 284 -6.11 5.07 0.25
CA MET A 284 -5.67 6.45 0.50
C MET A 284 -4.60 6.46 1.57
N VAL A 285 -3.53 7.20 1.32
CA VAL A 285 -2.52 7.55 2.30
C VAL A 285 -2.37 9.06 2.33
N LYS A 286 -2.60 9.66 3.50
CA LYS A 286 -2.28 11.05 3.81
C LYS A 286 -1.15 11.06 4.82
N ALA A 287 0.01 11.60 4.43
CA ALA A 287 1.11 11.83 5.35
C ALA A 287 0.72 12.89 6.39
N ASN A 288 1.21 12.72 7.61
CA ASN A 288 0.97 13.66 8.68
C ASN A 288 1.83 14.93 8.56
N THR A 289 1.40 16.02 9.16
CA THR A 289 2.26 17.16 9.47
C THR A 289 3.37 16.69 10.42
N PRO A 290 4.65 16.99 10.16
CA PRO A 290 5.76 16.55 11.02
C PRO A 290 5.50 16.79 12.49
N GLY A 291 5.69 15.75 13.29
CA GLY A 291 5.46 15.78 14.73
C GLY A 291 3.99 15.77 15.17
N GLN A 292 3.02 15.78 14.24
CA GLN A 292 1.58 15.72 14.56
C GLN A 292 1.01 14.34 14.27
N ARG A 293 -0.18 14.07 14.82
CA ARG A 293 -0.98 12.87 14.54
C ARG A 293 -2.21 13.24 13.71
N ASP A 294 -2.00 13.68 12.48
CA ASP A 294 -3.04 14.09 11.54
C ASP A 294 -2.93 13.41 10.18
N GLY A 295 -2.10 12.38 10.09
CA GLY A 295 -2.06 11.46 8.95
C GLY A 295 -3.27 10.52 8.95
N ARG A 296 -3.56 9.90 7.82
CA ARG A 296 -4.70 9.00 7.68
C ARG A 296 -4.43 7.93 6.65
N ILE A 297 -4.87 6.71 6.93
CA ILE A 297 -4.88 5.58 5.99
C ILE A 297 -6.33 5.13 5.87
N ALA A 298 -6.84 4.99 4.64
CA ALA A 298 -8.19 4.49 4.41
C ALA A 298 -8.22 3.51 3.24
N MET A 299 -9.12 2.53 3.32
CA MET A 299 -9.26 1.47 2.33
C MET A 299 -10.73 1.28 1.95
N TRP A 300 -10.97 1.16 0.66
CA TRP A 300 -12.29 0.84 0.11
C TRP A 300 -12.22 -0.45 -0.71
N LEU A 301 -13.31 -1.20 -0.67
CA LEU A 301 -13.59 -2.31 -1.56
C LEU A 301 -14.93 -2.04 -2.25
N ASP A 302 -14.94 -2.04 -3.59
CA ASP A 302 -16.12 -1.74 -4.42
C ASP A 302 -16.82 -0.43 -4.01
N GLY A 303 -16.02 0.60 -3.70
CA GLY A 303 -16.49 1.91 -3.28
C GLY A 303 -16.99 2.00 -1.84
N LYS A 304 -17.02 0.89 -1.09
CA LYS A 304 -17.41 0.86 0.33
C LYS A 304 -16.17 1.01 1.21
N LEU A 305 -16.19 1.94 2.14
CA LEU A 305 -15.12 2.15 3.11
C LEU A 305 -15.05 0.98 4.09
N ILE A 306 -13.98 0.18 4.01
CA ILE A 306 -13.77 -1.01 4.86
C ILE A 306 -12.81 -0.78 6.01
N ALA A 307 -11.91 0.22 5.90
CA ALA A 307 -11.04 0.61 7.00
C ALA A 307 -10.71 2.10 6.93
N ASP A 308 -10.49 2.70 8.09
CA ASP A 308 -10.14 4.11 8.24
C ASP A 308 -9.34 4.29 9.53
N PHE A 309 -8.07 4.57 9.41
CA PHE A 309 -7.13 4.77 10.51
C PHE A 309 -6.73 6.24 10.58
N PRO A 310 -7.43 7.06 11.36
CA PRO A 310 -7.05 8.44 11.60
C PRO A 310 -5.88 8.53 12.57
N ASN A 311 -5.34 9.75 12.76
CA ASN A 311 -4.26 10.04 13.69
C ASN A 311 -2.96 9.26 13.43
N MET A 312 -2.71 8.86 12.19
CA MET A 312 -1.46 8.20 11.82
C MET A 312 -0.27 9.16 11.95
N ARG A 313 0.87 8.59 12.33
CA ARG A 313 2.15 9.27 12.32
C ARG A 313 3.13 8.49 11.47
N LEU A 314 3.37 8.98 10.25
CA LEU A 314 4.18 8.32 9.24
C LEU A 314 5.54 8.99 9.08
N ARG A 315 5.63 10.31 9.36
CA ARG A 315 6.85 11.10 9.17
C ARG A 315 7.04 12.17 10.26
N ASP A 316 8.29 12.58 10.42
CA ASP A 316 8.72 13.69 11.30
C ASP A 316 9.47 14.80 10.54
N ILE A 317 9.61 14.68 9.21
CA ILE A 317 10.20 15.71 8.34
C ILE A 317 9.32 15.96 7.12
N ASP A 318 9.27 17.20 6.64
CA ASP A 318 8.45 17.59 5.47
C ASP A 318 8.94 17.00 4.15
N SER A 319 10.24 16.73 4.05
CA SER A 319 10.83 16.17 2.82
C SER A 319 10.53 14.68 2.62
N LEU A 320 9.96 13.98 3.61
CA LEU A 320 9.53 12.60 3.44
C LEU A 320 8.10 12.59 2.89
N LYS A 321 7.98 12.49 1.58
CA LYS A 321 6.72 12.52 0.83
C LYS A 321 6.55 11.27 0.00
N ILE A 322 5.30 10.98 -0.39
CA ILE A 322 4.94 9.85 -1.24
C ILE A 322 5.59 10.03 -2.61
N ASP A 323 6.41 9.07 -3.00
CA ASP A 323 7.15 9.06 -4.27
C ASP A 323 6.91 7.80 -5.12
N TYR A 324 6.32 6.73 -4.54
CA TYR A 324 6.04 5.50 -5.27
C TYR A 324 4.63 4.98 -5.04
N LEU A 325 4.09 4.36 -6.08
CA LEU A 325 2.96 3.44 -6.00
C LEU A 325 3.32 2.12 -6.69
N GLY A 326 2.62 1.05 -6.33
CA GLY A 326 2.84 -0.26 -6.94
C GLY A 326 1.64 -1.17 -6.82
N ILE A 327 1.57 -2.15 -7.73
CA ILE A 327 0.65 -3.29 -7.67
C ILE A 327 1.46 -4.57 -7.85
N GLY A 328 0.99 -5.68 -7.28
CA GLY A 328 1.69 -6.95 -7.42
C GLY A 328 1.50 -7.89 -6.25
N GLY A 329 2.33 -8.93 -6.21
CA GLY A 329 2.29 -9.93 -5.16
C GLY A 329 3.63 -10.59 -4.90
N TYR A 330 3.75 -11.14 -3.70
CA TYR A 330 4.90 -11.91 -3.22
C TYR A 330 4.39 -13.03 -2.31
N ILE A 331 4.84 -14.24 -2.54
CA ILE A 331 4.47 -15.43 -1.75
C ILE A 331 5.75 -16.17 -1.36
N SER A 332 5.91 -16.52 -0.10
CA SER A 332 7.09 -17.22 0.40
C SER A 332 6.78 -18.12 1.60
N PRO A 333 6.95 -19.45 1.48
CA PRO A 333 7.03 -20.18 0.22
C PRO A 333 5.67 -20.29 -0.48
N ASN A 334 5.64 -20.65 -1.77
CA ASN A 334 4.41 -20.95 -2.51
C ASN A 334 4.31 -22.48 -2.79
N GLU A 335 4.13 -23.26 -1.75
CA GLU A 335 4.21 -24.72 -1.82
C GLU A 335 2.86 -25.43 -2.09
N VAL A 336 1.74 -24.72 -1.93
CA VAL A 336 0.42 -25.35 -2.05
C VAL A 336 0.07 -25.58 -3.51
N ARG A 337 0.11 -24.52 -4.31
CA ARG A 337 -0.27 -24.57 -5.72
C ARG A 337 0.34 -23.42 -6.51
N GLU A 338 0.23 -23.46 -7.83
CA GLU A 338 0.35 -22.28 -8.66
C GLU A 338 -0.84 -21.37 -8.40
N ASN A 339 -0.60 -20.08 -8.24
CA ASN A 339 -1.60 -19.05 -8.01
C ASN A 339 -1.53 -17.98 -9.11
N LYS A 340 -2.64 -17.27 -9.36
CA LYS A 340 -2.70 -16.16 -10.30
C LYS A 340 -3.50 -15.00 -9.76
N LEU A 341 -3.04 -13.80 -10.11
CA LEU A 341 -3.73 -12.54 -9.93
C LEU A 341 -3.86 -11.83 -11.26
N TRP A 342 -4.91 -11.05 -11.43
CA TRP A 342 -5.07 -10.13 -12.55
C TRP A 342 -5.28 -8.73 -12.01
N TYR A 343 -4.72 -7.75 -12.72
CA TYR A 343 -4.90 -6.34 -12.44
C TYR A 343 -5.34 -5.60 -13.68
N ASP A 344 -6.21 -4.59 -13.47
CA ASP A 344 -6.73 -3.73 -14.53
C ASP A 344 -7.07 -2.34 -14.02
N ASP A 345 -7.24 -1.38 -14.92
CA ASP A 345 -7.76 -0.03 -14.65
C ASP A 345 -7.11 0.67 -13.44
N VAL A 346 -5.80 0.80 -13.43
CA VAL A 346 -5.04 1.46 -12.35
C VAL A 346 -5.10 2.97 -12.50
N VAL A 347 -5.49 3.67 -11.45
CA VAL A 347 -5.50 5.14 -11.39
C VAL A 347 -4.92 5.61 -10.06
N ALA A 348 -4.02 6.60 -10.10
CA ALA A 348 -3.51 7.29 -8.93
C ALA A 348 -3.82 8.78 -9.03
N ALA A 349 -4.37 9.35 -7.95
CA ALA A 349 -4.85 10.72 -7.92
C ALA A 349 -4.66 11.37 -6.54
N THR A 350 -4.79 12.69 -6.48
CA THR A 350 -4.76 13.46 -5.22
C THR A 350 -6.12 13.55 -4.54
N GLN A 351 -7.14 12.93 -5.09
CA GLN A 351 -8.50 12.87 -4.53
C GLN A 351 -9.14 11.51 -4.79
N TYR A 352 -10.24 11.22 -4.07
CA TYR A 352 -11.00 9.99 -4.20
C TYR A 352 -11.40 9.71 -5.65
N ILE A 353 -11.12 8.49 -6.10
CA ILE A 353 -11.35 8.06 -7.48
C ILE A 353 -12.71 7.37 -7.59
N GLY A 354 -12.99 6.41 -6.73
CA GLY A 354 -14.19 5.62 -6.72
C GLY A 354 -14.23 4.55 -7.83
N PRO A 355 -15.22 3.66 -7.78
CA PRO A 355 -15.42 2.65 -8.82
C PRO A 355 -15.67 3.26 -10.20
N ARG A 356 -15.25 2.53 -11.21
CA ARG A 356 -15.54 2.83 -12.62
C ARG A 356 -17.05 2.65 -12.89
N LYS A 357 -17.65 3.58 -13.61
CA LYS A 357 -19.05 3.52 -14.06
C LYS A 357 -19.20 2.94 -15.44
#